data_8b0ffbb04d07292f52da385c5ecfaf94
#
_entry.id   8b0ffbb04d07292f52da385c5ecfaf94
#
_cell.length_a   1.000
_cell.length_b   1.000
_cell.length_c   1.000
_cell.angle_alpha   90.00
_cell.angle_beta   90.00
_cell.angle_gamma   90.00
#
_symmetry.space_group_name_H-M   'P 1'
#
loop_
_entity.id
_entity.type
_entity.pdbx_description
1 polymer ?
#
loop_
_entity_poly.entity_id
_entity_poly.type
_entity_poly.pdbx_seq_one_letter_code
_entity_poly.pdbx_strand_id
1 'polypeptide(L)'
;MIVKRELDIIAQIRSEIMEPKEITGPNPFLIWGYPTAFFLLLEFAALILLDKNWCWWLWVGIPLIGTPLMMYSLYKDYNHKHCRTKENNTILKMWIFLGFMSFACGISMGFAGIFGQCYCTCQCIIVSIGCFITGVFLRYRPKMLCGMIGAAFSFVPLFFQGDLWPWQLLIAAMVAVFTLIIPGHMYNQAIKNYGI
;
A
#
# COMPACT_ATOMS: atom_id res chain seq x y z
N MET A 1 -10.43 -49.45 -0.44
CA MET A 1 -9.40 -48.81 -1.33
C MET A 1 -9.76 -47.37 -1.70
N ILE A 2 -11.01 -47.01 -2.04
CA ILE A 2 -11.51 -45.70 -2.42
C ILE A 2 -11.30 -44.68 -1.28
N VAL A 3 -11.75 -44.98 -0.06
CA VAL A 3 -11.68 -44.07 1.10
C VAL A 3 -10.23 -43.66 1.46
N LYS A 4 -9.27 -44.55 1.29
CA LYS A 4 -7.86 -44.24 1.55
C LYS A 4 -7.31 -43.23 0.54
N ARG A 5 -7.71 -43.36 -0.73
CA ARG A 5 -7.32 -42.46 -1.80
C ARG A 5 -7.93 -41.05 -1.63
N GLU A 6 -9.16 -40.97 -1.15
CA GLU A 6 -9.82 -39.67 -0.84
C GLU A 6 -9.17 -38.99 0.35
N LEU A 7 -8.81 -39.75 1.39
CA LEU A 7 -8.07 -39.23 2.54
C LEU A 7 -6.68 -38.72 2.16
N ASP A 8 -5.97 -39.44 1.26
CA ASP A 8 -4.65 -39.02 0.77
C ASP A 8 -4.78 -37.71 -0.07
N ILE A 9 -5.82 -37.60 -0.89
CA ILE A 9 -6.10 -36.37 -1.67
C ILE A 9 -6.44 -35.20 -0.74
N ILE A 10 -7.27 -35.41 0.28
CA ILE A 10 -7.61 -34.39 1.28
C ILE A 10 -6.36 -33.97 2.08
N ALA A 11 -5.51 -34.93 2.47
CA ALA A 11 -4.26 -34.64 3.16
C ALA A 11 -3.28 -33.85 2.26
N GLN A 12 -3.21 -34.20 0.97
CA GLN A 12 -2.38 -33.48 0.01
C GLN A 12 -2.90 -32.06 -0.25
N ILE A 13 -4.21 -31.90 -0.45
CA ILE A 13 -4.83 -30.57 -0.57
C ILE A 13 -4.62 -29.75 0.70
N ARG A 14 -4.74 -30.39 1.86
CA ARG A 14 -4.52 -29.72 3.16
C ARG A 14 -3.06 -29.31 3.34
N SER A 15 -2.08 -30.13 2.91
CA SER A 15 -0.66 -29.76 2.95
C SER A 15 -0.36 -28.62 1.98
N GLU A 16 -0.91 -28.65 0.76
CA GLU A 16 -0.75 -27.56 -0.22
C GLU A 16 -1.40 -26.23 0.23
N ILE A 17 -2.51 -26.31 0.99
CA ILE A 17 -3.19 -25.13 1.56
C ILE A 17 -2.46 -24.64 2.83
N MET A 18 -1.86 -25.54 3.60
CA MET A 18 -1.18 -25.24 4.86
C MET A 18 0.33 -25.06 4.74
N GLU A 19 0.94 -25.33 3.58
CA GLU A 19 2.34 -24.93 3.41
C GLU A 19 2.46 -23.42 3.60
N PRO A 20 3.16 -22.97 4.66
CA PRO A 20 3.39 -21.55 4.84
C PRO A 20 4.19 -21.08 3.64
N LYS A 21 3.52 -20.37 2.73
CA LYS A 21 4.23 -19.70 1.65
C LYS A 21 5.15 -18.68 2.30
N GLU A 22 6.41 -19.06 2.48
CA GLU A 22 7.44 -18.09 2.84
C GLU A 22 7.40 -16.98 1.83
N ILE A 23 6.85 -15.84 2.25
CA ILE A 23 7.01 -14.59 1.50
C ILE A 23 8.47 -14.19 1.73
N THR A 24 9.35 -14.73 0.88
CA THR A 24 10.80 -14.52 0.97
C THR A 24 11.22 -13.12 0.50
N GLY A 25 10.28 -12.33 -0.03
CA GLY A 25 10.52 -10.97 -0.51
C GLY A 25 10.13 -9.88 0.50
N PRO A 26 10.67 -8.67 0.35
CA PRO A 26 10.24 -7.53 1.16
C PRO A 26 8.76 -7.23 0.88
N ASN A 27 8.02 -6.94 1.95
CA ASN A 27 6.58 -6.69 1.90
C ASN A 27 6.28 -5.44 1.04
N PRO A 28 5.50 -5.54 -0.05
CA PRO A 28 5.19 -4.41 -0.94
C PRO A 28 4.60 -3.20 -0.22
N PHE A 29 3.87 -3.42 0.88
CA PHE A 29 3.28 -2.34 1.67
C PHE A 29 4.32 -1.52 2.40
N LEU A 30 5.40 -2.14 2.87
CA LEU A 30 6.51 -1.43 3.50
C LEU A 30 7.37 -0.71 2.46
N ILE A 31 7.54 -1.32 1.26
CA ILE A 31 8.27 -0.70 0.14
C ILE A 31 7.65 0.63 -0.26
N TRP A 32 6.32 0.71 -0.33
CA TRP A 32 5.61 1.94 -0.68
C TRP A 32 5.31 2.82 0.53
N GLY A 33 5.03 2.22 1.69
CA GLY A 33 4.65 2.95 2.90
C GLY A 33 5.76 3.86 3.44
N TYR A 34 6.98 3.35 3.55
CA TYR A 34 8.10 4.13 4.07
C TYR A 34 8.49 5.32 3.18
N PRO A 35 8.73 5.16 1.87
CA PRO A 35 9.00 6.33 1.02
C PRO A 35 7.84 7.33 1.03
N THR A 36 6.59 6.87 0.98
CA THR A 36 5.44 7.77 1.01
C THR A 36 5.42 8.60 2.29
N ALA A 37 5.50 7.97 3.46
CA ALA A 37 5.51 8.68 4.73
C ALA A 37 6.72 9.63 4.85
N PHE A 38 7.91 9.17 4.45
CA PHE A 38 9.13 9.96 4.51
C PHE A 38 9.06 11.22 3.64
N PHE A 39 8.67 11.10 2.37
CA PHE A 39 8.64 12.25 1.47
C PHE A 39 7.52 13.22 1.82
N LEU A 40 6.35 12.75 2.28
CA LEU A 40 5.28 13.62 2.76
C LEU A 40 5.70 14.42 4.00
N LEU A 41 6.38 13.80 4.96
CA LEU A 41 6.92 14.48 6.13
C LEU A 41 8.03 15.45 5.76
N LEU A 42 8.90 15.07 4.82
CA LEU A 42 9.97 15.94 4.35
C LEU A 42 9.42 17.17 3.64
N GLU A 43 8.41 17.00 2.79
CA GLU A 43 7.73 18.11 2.11
C GLU A 43 7.01 19.01 3.11
N PHE A 44 6.29 18.45 4.07
CA PHE A 44 5.68 19.21 5.16
C PHE A 44 6.71 20.05 5.90
N ALA A 45 7.82 19.45 6.33
CA ALA A 45 8.89 20.15 7.03
C ALA A 45 9.52 21.25 6.15
N ALA A 46 9.76 20.98 4.87
CA ALA A 46 10.33 21.96 3.94
C ALA A 46 9.40 23.15 3.72
N LEU A 47 8.10 22.96 3.65
CA LEU A 47 7.11 24.03 3.49
C LEU A 47 7.02 24.90 4.75
N ILE A 48 6.99 24.28 5.92
CA ILE A 48 6.91 25.04 7.20
C ILE A 48 8.20 25.78 7.54
N LEU A 49 9.36 25.14 7.29
CA LEU A 49 10.65 25.69 7.73
C LEU A 49 11.30 26.60 6.69
N LEU A 50 11.09 26.34 5.40
CA LEU A 50 11.81 27.01 4.32
C LEU A 50 10.94 27.91 3.47
N ASP A 51 9.61 27.86 3.66
CA ASP A 51 8.61 28.61 2.85
C ASP A 51 8.87 28.52 1.33
N LYS A 52 9.22 27.32 0.85
CA LYS A 52 9.62 27.10 -0.54
C LYS A 52 8.60 26.25 -1.30
N ASN A 53 7.86 26.90 -2.14
CA ASN A 53 6.82 26.28 -2.98
C ASN A 53 7.37 25.27 -4.02
N TRP A 54 8.67 25.22 -4.31
CA TRP A 54 9.23 24.22 -5.22
C TRP A 54 9.34 22.81 -4.63
N CYS A 55 9.13 22.67 -3.30
CA CYS A 55 9.24 21.38 -2.59
C CYS A 55 8.24 20.33 -3.07
N TRP A 56 7.19 20.71 -3.82
CA TRP A 56 6.25 19.77 -4.40
C TRP A 56 6.90 18.70 -5.31
N TRP A 57 8.11 18.97 -5.84
CA TRP A 57 8.89 17.96 -6.58
C TRP A 57 9.31 16.76 -5.73
N LEU A 58 9.26 16.85 -4.40
CA LEU A 58 9.59 15.75 -3.50
C LEU A 58 8.67 14.53 -3.70
N TRP A 59 7.45 14.76 -4.23
CA TRP A 59 6.54 13.67 -4.60
C TRP A 59 7.14 12.70 -5.63
N VAL A 60 8.00 13.19 -6.50
CA VAL A 60 8.70 12.36 -7.50
C VAL A 60 9.64 11.36 -6.81
N GLY A 61 10.12 11.68 -5.62
CA GLY A 61 10.97 10.78 -4.83
C GLY A 61 10.24 9.48 -4.42
N ILE A 62 8.92 9.52 -4.24
CA ILE A 62 8.13 8.35 -3.87
C ILE A 62 8.22 7.26 -4.95
N PRO A 63 7.84 7.50 -6.22
CA PRO A 63 7.98 6.50 -7.26
C PRO A 63 9.44 6.22 -7.64
N LEU A 64 10.33 7.19 -7.50
CA LEU A 64 11.75 7.03 -7.82
C LEU A 64 12.43 5.99 -6.91
N ILE A 65 12.04 5.91 -5.64
CA ILE A 65 12.54 4.91 -4.69
C ILE A 65 11.65 3.66 -4.69
N GLY A 66 10.34 3.83 -4.64
CA GLY A 66 9.39 2.72 -4.53
C GLY A 66 9.41 1.77 -5.73
N THR A 67 9.52 2.32 -6.96
CA THR A 67 9.51 1.50 -8.18
C THR A 67 10.73 0.57 -8.29
N PRO A 68 11.98 1.03 -8.15
CA PRO A 68 13.14 0.13 -8.20
C PRO A 68 13.12 -0.93 -7.09
N LEU A 69 12.73 -0.57 -5.87
CA LEU A 69 12.62 -1.51 -4.77
C LEU A 69 11.56 -2.57 -5.05
N MET A 70 10.43 -2.17 -5.62
CA MET A 70 9.37 -3.09 -6.02
C MET A 70 9.82 -4.01 -7.15
N MET A 71 10.50 -3.48 -8.17
CA MET A 71 11.06 -4.28 -9.27
C MET A 71 12.09 -5.29 -8.75
N TYR A 72 12.97 -4.88 -7.84
CA TYR A 72 13.92 -5.78 -7.20
C TYR A 72 13.22 -6.90 -6.42
N SER A 73 12.18 -6.57 -5.66
CA SER A 73 11.36 -7.56 -4.95
C SER A 73 10.74 -8.57 -5.90
N LEU A 74 10.13 -8.07 -7.00
CA LEU A 74 9.53 -8.91 -8.03
C LEU A 74 10.54 -9.82 -8.73
N TYR A 75 11.73 -9.29 -9.03
CA TYR A 75 12.81 -10.06 -9.65
C TYR A 75 13.32 -11.18 -8.72
N LYS A 76 13.47 -10.87 -7.43
CA LYS A 76 13.87 -11.85 -6.42
C LYS A 76 12.85 -12.99 -6.31
N ASP A 77 11.55 -12.66 -6.24
CA ASP A 77 10.47 -13.65 -6.18
C ASP A 77 10.44 -14.54 -7.45
N TYR A 78 10.70 -13.95 -8.61
CA TYR A 78 10.75 -14.69 -9.87
C TYR A 78 11.90 -15.71 -9.89
N ASN A 79 13.09 -15.33 -9.45
CA ASN A 79 14.27 -16.21 -9.45
C ASN A 79 14.15 -17.38 -8.46
N HIS A 80 13.38 -17.22 -7.39
CA HIS A 80 13.17 -18.28 -6.41
C HIS A 80 12.07 -19.29 -6.79
N LYS A 81 11.57 -19.25 -8.05
CA LYS A 81 10.52 -20.14 -8.59
C LYS A 81 9.27 -20.24 -7.70
N HIS A 82 8.98 -19.21 -6.91
CA HIS A 82 7.77 -19.18 -6.12
C HIS A 82 6.57 -19.05 -7.07
N CYS A 83 5.76 -20.08 -7.16
CA CYS A 83 4.49 -20.04 -7.88
C CYS A 83 3.60 -18.98 -7.22
N ARG A 84 3.48 -17.81 -7.85
CA ARG A 84 2.52 -16.79 -7.42
C ARG A 84 1.12 -17.38 -7.45
N THR A 85 0.43 -17.34 -6.32
CA THR A 85 -0.99 -17.69 -6.29
C THR A 85 -1.77 -16.73 -7.19
N LYS A 86 -2.93 -17.20 -7.70
CA LYS A 86 -3.86 -16.36 -8.46
C LYS A 86 -4.24 -15.09 -7.68
N GLU A 87 -4.37 -15.21 -6.36
CA GLU A 87 -4.68 -14.11 -5.44
C GLU A 87 -3.59 -13.04 -5.43
N ASN A 88 -2.32 -13.42 -5.27
CA ASN A 88 -1.20 -12.48 -5.30
C ASN A 88 -1.07 -11.75 -6.64
N ASN A 89 -1.34 -12.44 -7.74
CA ASN A 89 -1.33 -11.82 -9.07
C ASN A 89 -2.50 -10.83 -9.25
N THR A 90 -3.67 -11.14 -8.70
CA THR A 90 -4.83 -10.24 -8.72
C THR A 90 -4.56 -9.00 -7.87
N ILE A 91 -3.99 -9.16 -6.68
CA ILE A 91 -3.59 -8.04 -5.81
C ILE A 91 -2.58 -7.14 -6.53
N LEU A 92 -1.57 -7.71 -7.18
CA LEU A 92 -0.59 -6.93 -7.94
C LEU A 92 -1.24 -6.11 -9.06
N LYS A 93 -2.10 -6.73 -9.87
CA LYS A 93 -2.83 -6.05 -10.95
C LYS A 93 -3.70 -4.91 -10.41
N MET A 94 -4.37 -5.14 -9.29
CA MET A 94 -5.16 -4.12 -8.61
C MET A 94 -4.27 -2.93 -8.18
N TRP A 95 -3.12 -3.17 -7.58
CA TRP A 95 -2.21 -2.10 -7.17
C TRP A 95 -1.61 -1.33 -8.35
N ILE A 96 -1.30 -2.02 -9.47
CA ILE A 96 -0.89 -1.35 -10.71
C ILE A 96 -2.01 -0.44 -11.23
N PHE A 97 -3.25 -0.92 -11.24
CA PHE A 97 -4.41 -0.12 -11.65
C PHE A 97 -4.63 1.09 -10.73
N LEU A 98 -4.56 0.91 -9.41
CA LEU A 98 -4.68 2.01 -8.44
C LEU A 98 -3.55 3.03 -8.59
N GLY A 99 -2.33 2.59 -8.88
CA GLY A 99 -1.20 3.47 -9.18
C GLY A 99 -1.44 4.30 -10.45
N PHE A 100 -1.98 3.68 -11.51
CA PHE A 100 -2.36 4.40 -12.72
C PHE A 100 -3.48 5.43 -12.44
N MET A 101 -4.51 5.04 -11.70
CA MET A 101 -5.60 5.95 -11.29
C MET A 101 -5.08 7.11 -10.45
N SER A 102 -4.16 6.85 -9.52
CA SER A 102 -3.48 7.87 -8.72
C SER A 102 -2.75 8.90 -9.60
N PHE A 103 -1.99 8.44 -10.58
CA PHE A 103 -1.26 9.28 -11.51
C PHE A 103 -2.21 10.10 -12.40
N ALA A 104 -3.23 9.46 -12.99
CA ALA A 104 -4.24 10.12 -13.82
C ALA A 104 -5.00 11.20 -13.03
N CYS A 105 -5.35 10.91 -11.77
CA CYS A 105 -6.00 11.86 -10.86
C CYS A 105 -5.09 13.07 -10.61
N GLY A 106 -3.78 12.86 -10.36
CA GLY A 106 -2.83 13.96 -10.17
C GLY A 106 -2.71 14.86 -11.38
N ILE A 107 -2.60 14.30 -12.59
CA ILE A 107 -2.56 15.06 -13.84
C ILE A 107 -3.85 15.85 -14.03
N SER A 108 -5.01 15.21 -13.89
CA SER A 108 -6.31 15.85 -14.09
C SER A 108 -6.53 17.01 -13.11
N MET A 109 -6.16 16.84 -11.84
CA MET A 109 -6.26 17.90 -10.83
C MET A 109 -5.27 19.04 -11.08
N GLY A 110 -4.07 18.74 -11.61
CA GLY A 110 -3.10 19.74 -12.03
C GLY A 110 -3.66 20.63 -13.14
N PHE A 111 -4.25 20.03 -14.18
CA PHE A 111 -4.90 20.80 -15.26
C PHE A 111 -6.12 21.58 -14.79
N ALA A 112 -6.90 21.06 -13.85
CA ALA A 112 -8.06 21.74 -13.29
C ALA A 112 -7.70 22.87 -12.29
N GLY A 113 -6.43 23.00 -11.90
CA GLY A 113 -5.97 24.00 -10.91
C GLY A 113 -6.41 23.72 -9.48
N ILE A 114 -6.90 22.52 -9.18
CA ILE A 114 -7.40 22.11 -7.85
C ILE A 114 -6.45 21.13 -7.13
N PHE A 115 -5.25 20.96 -7.65
CA PHE A 115 -4.28 19.99 -7.14
C PHE A 115 -4.03 20.15 -5.63
N GLY A 116 -3.72 21.34 -5.16
CA GLY A 116 -3.46 21.63 -3.75
C GLY A 116 -4.68 21.48 -2.83
N GLN A 117 -5.90 21.40 -3.39
CA GLN A 117 -7.12 21.32 -2.58
C GLN A 117 -7.58 19.89 -2.30
N CYS A 118 -7.48 19.01 -3.28
CA CYS A 118 -8.10 17.68 -3.22
C CYS A 118 -7.14 16.52 -3.41
N TYR A 119 -5.92 16.77 -3.89
CA TYR A 119 -4.99 15.69 -4.26
C TYR A 119 -4.66 14.76 -3.10
N CYS A 120 -4.29 15.30 -1.93
CA CYS A 120 -4.01 14.49 -0.75
C CYS A 120 -5.19 13.62 -0.33
N THR A 121 -6.39 14.18 -0.36
CA THR A 121 -7.63 13.43 -0.07
C THR A 121 -7.82 12.26 -1.02
N CYS A 122 -7.71 12.50 -2.32
CA CYS A 122 -7.88 11.45 -3.34
C CYS A 122 -6.83 10.36 -3.20
N GLN A 123 -5.56 10.71 -2.95
CA GLN A 123 -4.49 9.75 -2.72
C GLN A 123 -4.75 8.90 -1.47
N CYS A 124 -5.15 9.51 -0.38
CA CYS A 124 -5.50 8.80 0.86
C CYS A 124 -6.66 7.82 0.63
N ILE A 125 -7.69 8.22 -0.11
CA ILE A 125 -8.83 7.34 -0.45
C ILE A 125 -8.36 6.15 -1.30
N ILE A 126 -7.57 6.38 -2.36
CA ILE A 126 -7.07 5.34 -3.25
C ILE A 126 -6.25 4.31 -2.47
N VAL A 127 -5.32 4.76 -1.62
CA VAL A 127 -4.46 3.89 -0.81
C VAL A 127 -5.29 3.11 0.22
N SER A 128 -6.26 3.75 0.87
CA SER A 128 -7.11 3.13 1.87
C SER A 128 -8.02 2.05 1.27
N ILE A 129 -8.61 2.30 0.10
CA ILE A 129 -9.38 1.32 -0.66
C ILE A 129 -8.49 0.14 -1.07
N GLY A 130 -7.28 0.41 -1.58
CA GLY A 130 -6.31 -0.62 -1.93
C GLY A 130 -5.94 -1.50 -0.74
N CYS A 131 -5.72 -0.89 0.44
CA CYS A 131 -5.46 -1.60 1.68
C CYS A 131 -6.65 -2.49 2.10
N PHE A 132 -7.85 -1.94 2.09
CA PHE A 132 -9.09 -2.67 2.42
C PHE A 132 -9.29 -3.89 1.51
N ILE A 133 -9.28 -3.68 0.18
CA ILE A 133 -9.48 -4.75 -0.79
C ILE A 133 -8.40 -5.83 -0.65
N THR A 134 -7.13 -5.43 -0.44
CA THR A 134 -6.06 -6.40 -0.19
C THR A 134 -6.32 -7.21 1.09
N GLY A 135 -6.83 -6.58 2.14
CA GLY A 135 -7.22 -7.26 3.38
C GLY A 135 -8.32 -8.29 3.14
N VAL A 136 -9.29 -7.98 2.28
CA VAL A 136 -10.36 -8.92 1.87
C VAL A 136 -9.78 -10.12 1.13
N PHE A 137 -8.92 -9.91 0.11
CA PHE A 137 -8.30 -10.99 -0.67
C PHE A 137 -7.41 -11.89 0.19
N LEU A 138 -6.64 -11.31 1.10
CA LEU A 138 -5.77 -12.06 2.02
C LEU A 138 -6.54 -12.65 3.22
N ARG A 139 -7.83 -12.37 3.35
CA ARG A 139 -8.66 -12.74 4.52
C ARG A 139 -8.04 -12.29 5.85
N TYR A 140 -7.32 -11.16 5.82
CA TYR A 140 -6.59 -10.63 6.96
C TYR A 140 -7.33 -9.42 7.56
N ARG A 141 -8.11 -9.68 8.64
CA ARG A 141 -8.98 -8.71 9.30
C ARG A 141 -8.29 -7.41 9.74
N PRO A 142 -7.09 -7.44 10.36
CA PRO A 142 -6.45 -6.20 10.78
C PRO A 142 -6.22 -5.23 9.63
N LYS A 143 -5.86 -5.73 8.43
CA LYS A 143 -5.66 -4.92 7.25
C LYS A 143 -6.94 -4.33 6.69
N MET A 144 -8.05 -5.08 6.74
CA MET A 144 -9.37 -4.56 6.39
C MET A 144 -9.75 -3.37 7.30
N LEU A 145 -9.57 -3.53 8.62
CA LEU A 145 -9.84 -2.47 9.60
C LEU A 145 -8.98 -1.23 9.36
N CYS A 146 -7.67 -1.40 9.13
CA CYS A 146 -6.77 -0.29 8.81
C CYS A 146 -7.21 0.45 7.54
N GLY A 147 -7.64 -0.28 6.50
CA GLY A 147 -8.18 0.31 5.28
C GLY A 147 -9.47 1.11 5.51
N MET A 148 -10.40 0.60 6.31
CA MET A 148 -11.64 1.31 6.66
C MET A 148 -11.36 2.58 7.47
N ILE A 149 -10.52 2.49 8.50
CA ILE A 149 -10.11 3.63 9.31
C ILE A 149 -9.40 4.67 8.42
N GLY A 150 -8.46 4.23 7.56
CA GLY A 150 -7.78 5.11 6.62
C GLY A 150 -8.75 5.81 5.68
N ALA A 151 -9.78 5.13 5.17
CA ALA A 151 -10.80 5.72 4.31
C ALA A 151 -11.61 6.81 5.05
N ALA A 152 -11.96 6.58 6.32
CA ALA A 152 -12.63 7.60 7.13
C ALA A 152 -11.74 8.84 7.35
N PHE A 153 -10.46 8.63 7.66
CA PHE A 153 -9.50 9.72 7.85
C PHE A 153 -9.08 10.43 6.55
N SER A 154 -9.32 9.81 5.39
CA SER A 154 -8.98 10.39 4.10
C SER A 154 -9.71 11.70 3.77
N PHE A 155 -10.84 11.97 4.42
CA PHE A 155 -11.60 13.21 4.25
C PHE A 155 -11.09 14.36 5.12
N VAL A 156 -10.29 14.08 6.14
CA VAL A 156 -9.77 15.10 7.07
C VAL A 156 -8.93 16.17 6.36
N PRO A 157 -8.09 15.87 5.34
CA PRO A 157 -7.35 16.89 4.60
C PRO A 157 -8.22 18.00 4.02
N LEU A 158 -9.48 17.72 3.66
CA LEU A 158 -10.38 18.73 3.09
C LEU A 158 -10.67 19.93 4.02
N PHE A 159 -10.48 19.76 5.34
CA PHE A 159 -10.64 20.83 6.30
C PHE A 159 -9.43 21.77 6.37
N PHE A 160 -8.30 21.38 5.79
CA PHE A 160 -7.05 22.13 5.80
C PHE A 160 -6.78 22.72 4.41
N GLN A 161 -7.48 23.80 4.06
CA GLN A 161 -7.34 24.50 2.78
C GLN A 161 -6.74 25.91 2.99
N GLY A 162 -6.43 26.60 1.89
CA GLY A 162 -5.80 27.90 1.95
C GLY A 162 -4.40 27.83 2.61
N ASP A 163 -4.14 28.69 3.58
CA ASP A 163 -2.84 28.76 4.27
C ASP A 163 -2.53 27.51 5.11
N LEU A 164 -3.55 26.71 5.41
CA LEU A 164 -3.40 25.47 6.19
C LEU A 164 -3.11 24.24 5.32
N TRP A 165 -3.01 24.38 4.01
CA TRP A 165 -2.82 23.26 3.09
C TRP A 165 -1.59 22.37 3.42
N PRO A 166 -0.46 22.85 3.96
CA PRO A 166 0.66 21.99 4.28
C PRO A 166 0.30 20.89 5.30
N TRP A 167 -0.67 21.15 6.20
CA TRP A 167 -1.14 20.15 7.17
C TRP A 167 -1.80 18.94 6.52
N GLN A 168 -2.30 19.07 5.27
CA GLN A 168 -2.81 17.93 4.50
C GLN A 168 -1.73 16.85 4.31
N LEU A 169 -0.46 17.27 4.12
CA LEU A 169 0.67 16.37 3.94
C LEU A 169 0.94 15.55 5.21
N LEU A 170 0.86 16.19 6.37
CA LEU A 170 1.02 15.50 7.66
C LEU A 170 -0.08 14.45 7.86
N ILE A 171 -1.32 14.81 7.55
CA ILE A 171 -2.45 13.89 7.66
C ILE A 171 -2.30 12.74 6.65
N ALA A 172 -1.91 13.03 5.41
CA ALA A 172 -1.64 12.01 4.41
C ALA A 172 -0.51 11.06 4.83
N ALA A 173 0.56 11.58 5.46
CA ALA A 173 1.62 10.75 6.02
C ALA A 173 1.09 9.83 7.14
N MET A 174 0.25 10.34 8.05
CA MET A 174 -0.39 9.52 9.07
C MET A 174 -1.28 8.43 8.46
N VAL A 175 -2.09 8.77 7.46
CA VAL A 175 -2.91 7.77 6.74
C VAL A 175 -2.02 6.70 6.11
N ALA A 176 -0.89 7.07 5.48
CA ALA A 176 0.05 6.10 4.89
C ALA A 176 0.66 5.18 5.97
N VAL A 177 0.99 5.69 7.16
CA VAL A 177 1.46 4.88 8.30
C VAL A 177 0.39 3.88 8.71
N PHE A 178 -0.85 4.31 8.89
CA PHE A 178 -1.95 3.45 9.33
C PHE A 178 -2.37 2.43 8.28
N THR A 179 -2.33 2.77 7.00
CA THR A 179 -2.82 1.89 5.93
C THR A 179 -1.76 1.00 5.31
N LEU A 180 -0.49 1.41 5.32
CA LEU A 180 0.60 0.66 4.68
C LEU A 180 1.60 0.11 5.70
N ILE A 181 2.14 0.96 6.59
CA ILE A 181 3.27 0.55 7.45
C ILE A 181 2.80 -0.37 8.56
N ILE A 182 1.82 0.05 9.36
CA ILE A 182 1.32 -0.76 10.48
C ILE A 182 0.80 -2.13 10.01
N PRO A 183 -0.16 -2.21 9.05
CA PRO A 183 -0.64 -3.51 8.61
C PRO A 183 0.42 -4.32 7.84
N GLY A 184 1.42 -3.67 7.25
CA GLY A 184 2.57 -4.32 6.65
C GLY A 184 3.41 -5.06 7.70
N HIS A 185 3.74 -4.43 8.82
CA HIS A 185 4.46 -5.07 9.93
C HIS A 185 3.64 -6.16 10.62
N MET A 186 2.35 -5.89 10.89
CA MET A 186 1.46 -6.89 11.49
C MET A 186 1.35 -8.15 10.61
N TYR A 187 1.29 -7.97 9.30
CA TYR A 187 1.25 -9.09 8.36
C TYR A 187 2.54 -9.90 8.38
N ASN A 188 3.71 -9.24 8.39
CA ASN A 188 4.99 -9.93 8.51
C ASN A 188 5.13 -10.71 9.83
N GLN A 189 4.61 -10.17 10.94
CA GLN A 189 4.59 -10.88 12.23
C GLN A 189 3.64 -12.08 12.19
N ALA A 190 2.47 -11.94 11.57
CA ALA A 190 1.52 -13.03 11.43
C ALA A 190 2.10 -14.20 10.62
N ILE A 191 2.84 -13.92 9.54
CA ILE A 191 3.54 -14.95 8.77
C ILE A 191 4.56 -15.67 9.63
N LYS A 192 5.38 -14.94 10.40
CA LYS A 192 6.42 -15.55 11.26
C LYS A 192 5.84 -16.42 12.36
N ASN A 193 4.72 -16.01 12.96
CA ASN A 193 4.15 -16.68 14.13
C ASN A 193 3.23 -17.84 13.78
N TYR A 194 2.54 -17.78 12.67
CA TYR A 194 1.45 -18.71 12.33
C TYR A 194 1.67 -19.43 11.00
N GLY A 195 2.72 -19.11 10.24
CA GLY A 195 2.97 -19.70 8.93
C GLY A 195 1.82 -19.41 7.93
N ILE A 196 1.16 -18.23 8.03
CA ILE A 196 0.03 -17.85 7.18
C ILE A 196 0.54 -17.39 5.81
#